data_3f71364c0f81c4d0c01a29dd2298c110
#
_entry.id   3f71364c0f81c4d0c01a29dd2298c110
#
_cell.length_a   1.000
_cell.length_b   1.000
_cell.length_c   1.000
_cell.angle_alpha   90.00
_cell.angle_beta   90.00
_cell.angle_gamma   90.00
#
_symmetry.space_group_name_H-M   'P 1'
#
loop_
_entity.id
_entity.type
_entity.pdbx_description
1 polymer ?
#
loop_
_entity_poly.entity_id
_entity_poly.type
_entity_poly.pdbx_seq_one_letter_code
_entity_poly.pdbx_strand_id
1 'polypeptide(L)'
;TIWFDQVDDSQPLSQAIWNSLLSFLDEQGIGVDSFSPEEKVLVTDWMVITKEVEGPWYSFIDEETEIGRRFEFSLDVKPHGRSAALTVELKDYMQTLGNDVVAEVSSMEERREEVEVLNQVVGHYEYQIQLAETRRIARIRQGINTEMGFNADGDAAYIVEAKYDVAWPRMLLVLRKLGFDVKDLDKSNGLLFVTYNGDQGSWWDGLFSSDKELLKKGDYRLKVARAGADRTSVTFMNNESVPFEANQVSDLYSAFAEVMSEDNLDI
;
A
#
# COMPACT_ATOMS: atom_id res chain seq x y z
N THR A 1 -24.20 5.63 6.61
CA THR A 1 -22.90 5.93 7.23
C THR A 1 -22.11 4.64 7.46
N ILE A 2 -20.82 4.66 7.14
CA ILE A 2 -19.86 3.58 7.41
C ILE A 2 -18.56 4.15 8.04
N TRP A 3 -17.92 3.35 8.88
CA TRP A 3 -16.68 3.71 9.54
C TRP A 3 -15.47 3.09 8.86
N PHE A 4 -14.41 3.88 8.73
CA PHE A 4 -13.10 3.47 8.26
C PHE A 4 -12.07 3.68 9.36
N ASP A 5 -11.15 2.74 9.49
CA ASP A 5 -9.97 2.86 10.32
C ASP A 5 -8.71 2.91 9.46
N GLN A 6 -7.70 3.62 9.95
CA GLN A 6 -6.44 3.75 9.23
C GLN A 6 -5.68 2.43 9.23
N VAL A 7 -5.43 1.91 8.03
CA VAL A 7 -4.67 0.67 7.79
C VAL A 7 -3.22 0.98 7.42
N ASP A 8 -3.00 2.08 6.70
CA ASP A 8 -1.69 2.49 6.20
C ASP A 8 -1.36 3.92 6.69
N ASP A 9 -0.20 4.07 7.33
CA ASP A 9 0.29 5.36 7.83
C ASP A 9 1.02 6.21 6.75
N SER A 10 1.05 5.75 5.49
CA SER A 10 1.72 6.47 4.39
C SER A 10 1.01 7.76 3.97
N GLN A 11 -0.29 7.87 4.24
CA GLN A 11 -1.11 9.03 3.96
C GLN A 11 -2.21 9.20 5.02
N PRO A 12 -2.73 10.43 5.21
CA PRO A 12 -3.88 10.65 6.10
C PRO A 12 -5.11 9.84 5.65
N LEU A 13 -5.86 9.27 6.61
CA LEU A 13 -7.06 8.48 6.32
C LEU A 13 -8.09 9.24 5.46
N SER A 14 -8.32 10.51 5.76
CA SER A 14 -9.23 11.35 4.98
C SER A 14 -8.83 11.44 3.51
N GLN A 15 -7.53 11.59 3.24
CA GLN A 15 -7.00 11.62 1.87
C GLN A 15 -7.16 10.28 1.17
N ALA A 16 -6.91 9.17 1.88
CA ALA A 16 -7.09 7.83 1.33
C ALA A 16 -8.56 7.57 0.92
N ILE A 17 -9.52 7.97 1.77
CA ILE A 17 -10.96 7.81 1.49
C ILE A 17 -11.37 8.67 0.29
N TRP A 18 -10.97 9.95 0.24
CA TRP A 18 -11.32 10.86 -0.86
C TRP A 18 -10.69 10.40 -2.19
N ASN A 19 -9.43 9.99 -2.18
CA ASN A 19 -8.77 9.47 -3.38
C ASN A 19 -9.48 8.22 -3.92
N SER A 20 -9.89 7.32 -3.03
CA SER A 20 -10.63 6.12 -3.41
C SER A 20 -12.01 6.44 -3.95
N LEU A 21 -12.75 7.37 -3.33
CA LEU A 21 -14.06 7.80 -3.81
C LEU A 21 -13.96 8.47 -5.19
N LEU A 22 -13.00 9.37 -5.39
CA LEU A 22 -12.76 10.01 -6.69
C LEU A 22 -12.37 8.99 -7.76
N SER A 23 -11.52 8.02 -7.41
CA SER A 23 -11.16 6.91 -8.32
C SER A 23 -12.38 6.05 -8.68
N PHE A 24 -13.22 5.73 -7.71
CA PHE A 24 -14.47 5.00 -7.95
C PHE A 24 -15.38 5.74 -8.92
N LEU A 25 -15.60 7.04 -8.70
CA LEU A 25 -16.45 7.85 -9.58
C LEU A 25 -15.90 7.93 -11.00
N ASP A 26 -14.59 8.13 -11.14
CA ASP A 26 -13.91 8.16 -12.44
C ASP A 26 -14.03 6.81 -13.18
N GLU A 27 -13.80 5.70 -12.51
CA GLU A 27 -13.92 4.35 -13.08
C GLU A 27 -15.37 4.02 -13.50
N GLN A 28 -16.36 4.57 -12.79
CA GLN A 28 -17.78 4.41 -13.14
C GLN A 28 -18.25 5.44 -14.18
N GLY A 29 -17.40 6.36 -14.61
CA GLY A 29 -17.75 7.43 -15.54
C GLY A 29 -18.71 8.47 -14.94
N ILE A 30 -18.68 8.67 -13.62
CA ILE A 30 -19.54 9.59 -12.89
C ILE A 30 -18.78 10.88 -12.65
N GLY A 31 -19.32 12.01 -13.12
CA GLY A 31 -18.76 13.32 -12.86
C GLY A 31 -18.88 13.75 -11.40
N VAL A 32 -18.08 14.74 -11.03
CA VAL A 32 -18.15 15.44 -9.74
C VAL A 32 -18.69 16.84 -9.99
N ASP A 33 -19.84 17.16 -9.39
CA ASP A 33 -20.45 18.49 -9.47
C ASP A 33 -19.70 19.50 -8.59
N SER A 34 -19.41 19.09 -7.34
CA SER A 34 -18.63 19.90 -6.42
C SER A 34 -17.83 19.03 -5.44
N PHE A 35 -16.63 19.53 -5.08
CA PHE A 35 -15.79 18.88 -4.07
C PHE A 35 -15.06 19.92 -3.22
N SER A 36 -15.32 19.89 -1.92
CA SER A 36 -14.68 20.73 -0.91
C SER A 36 -13.98 19.84 0.15
N PRO A 37 -12.68 19.61 0.05
CA PRO A 37 -11.93 18.84 1.05
C PRO A 37 -11.94 19.50 2.44
N GLU A 38 -12.04 20.83 2.49
CA GLU A 38 -12.07 21.62 3.73
C GLU A 38 -13.40 21.45 4.46
N GLU A 39 -14.51 21.52 3.74
CA GLU A 39 -15.86 21.28 4.25
C GLU A 39 -16.15 19.77 4.38
N LYS A 40 -15.28 18.95 3.81
CA LYS A 40 -15.37 17.48 3.81
C LYS A 40 -16.66 16.97 3.14
N VAL A 41 -17.02 17.58 2.03
CA VAL A 41 -18.22 17.26 1.25
C VAL A 41 -17.87 17.13 -0.23
N LEU A 42 -18.48 16.12 -0.86
CA LEU A 42 -18.42 15.90 -2.30
C LEU A 42 -19.85 15.64 -2.81
N VAL A 43 -20.24 16.32 -3.88
CA VAL A 43 -21.50 16.08 -4.59
C VAL A 43 -21.21 15.51 -5.96
N THR A 44 -21.85 14.40 -6.32
CA THR A 44 -21.70 13.80 -7.65
C THR A 44 -22.53 14.54 -8.68
N ASP A 45 -22.14 14.43 -9.93
CA ASP A 45 -23.03 14.66 -11.06
C ASP A 45 -24.06 13.50 -11.17
N TRP A 46 -24.95 13.56 -12.14
CA TRP A 46 -25.96 12.53 -12.36
C TRP A 46 -25.37 11.17 -12.69
N MET A 47 -25.71 10.18 -11.86
CA MET A 47 -25.49 8.78 -12.13
C MET A 47 -26.72 8.22 -12.83
N VAL A 48 -26.64 7.94 -14.13
CA VAL A 48 -27.77 7.43 -14.91
C VAL A 48 -27.57 5.93 -15.15
N ILE A 49 -28.61 5.16 -14.79
CA ILE A 49 -28.68 3.74 -15.12
C ILE A 49 -29.95 3.46 -15.91
N THR A 50 -29.80 2.65 -16.93
CA THR A 50 -30.94 2.13 -17.72
C THR A 50 -31.32 0.77 -17.17
N LYS A 51 -32.55 0.58 -16.74
CA LYS A 51 -33.10 -0.71 -16.36
C LYS A 51 -34.11 -1.14 -17.42
N GLU A 52 -33.91 -2.33 -17.99
CA GLU A 52 -34.93 -3.00 -18.76
C GLU A 52 -35.97 -3.56 -17.80
N VAL A 53 -37.19 -3.12 -17.92
CA VAL A 53 -38.33 -3.71 -17.18
C VAL A 53 -38.90 -4.80 -18.05
N GLU A 54 -38.69 -6.07 -17.69
CA GLU A 54 -39.36 -7.19 -18.32
C GLU A 54 -40.88 -7.02 -18.12
N GLY A 55 -41.58 -6.65 -19.19
CA GLY A 55 -43.02 -6.60 -19.21
C GLY A 55 -43.64 -7.97 -19.01
N PRO A 56 -44.93 -8.07 -18.65
CA PRO A 56 -45.63 -9.35 -18.60
C PRO A 56 -45.46 -10.09 -19.93
N TRP A 57 -45.35 -11.43 -19.91
CA TRP A 57 -45.10 -12.30 -21.06
C TRP A 57 -46.01 -12.06 -22.31
N TYR A 58 -47.10 -11.32 -22.12
CA TYR A 58 -48.04 -10.90 -23.21
C TYR A 58 -47.78 -9.47 -23.70
N SER A 59 -46.81 -8.73 -23.14
CA SER A 59 -46.43 -7.39 -23.57
C SER A 59 -45.13 -7.49 -24.38
N PHE A 60 -45.20 -7.16 -25.65
CA PHE A 60 -44.05 -7.09 -26.55
C PHE A 60 -43.34 -5.75 -26.47
N ILE A 61 -43.57 -4.95 -25.42
CA ILE A 61 -42.98 -3.63 -25.20
C ILE A 61 -42.07 -3.77 -24.01
N ASP A 62 -40.76 -3.84 -24.27
CA ASP A 62 -39.72 -3.63 -23.25
C ASP A 62 -39.68 -2.14 -23.01
N GLU A 63 -40.17 -1.68 -21.87
CA GLU A 63 -40.05 -0.27 -21.46
C GLU A 63 -38.68 -0.08 -20.81
N GLU A 64 -37.80 0.70 -21.47
CA GLU A 64 -36.57 1.14 -20.90
C GLU A 64 -36.88 2.21 -19.83
N THR A 65 -36.45 1.99 -18.61
CA THR A 65 -36.55 2.94 -17.53
C THR A 65 -35.17 3.50 -17.21
N GLU A 66 -35.02 4.80 -17.37
CA GLU A 66 -33.79 5.49 -16.94
C GLU A 66 -33.97 6.01 -15.53
N ILE A 67 -32.98 5.74 -14.68
CA ILE A 67 -32.93 6.26 -13.29
C ILE A 67 -31.69 7.12 -13.15
N GLY A 68 -31.91 8.41 -12.86
CA GLY A 68 -30.86 9.35 -12.52
C GLY A 68 -30.82 9.58 -11.02
N ARG A 69 -29.61 9.60 -10.46
CA ARG A 69 -29.36 9.81 -9.02
C ARG A 69 -28.17 10.76 -8.85
N ARG A 70 -28.25 11.64 -7.86
CA ARG A 70 -27.13 12.45 -7.39
C ARG A 70 -26.94 12.23 -5.91
N PHE A 71 -25.71 12.09 -5.49
CA PHE A 71 -25.37 11.81 -4.11
C PHE A 71 -24.47 12.89 -3.52
N GLU A 72 -24.67 13.16 -2.24
CA GLU A 72 -23.73 13.93 -1.43
C GLU A 72 -23.02 12.98 -0.48
N PHE A 73 -21.69 13.03 -0.51
CA PHE A 73 -20.83 12.32 0.43
C PHE A 73 -20.25 13.30 1.42
N SER A 74 -20.37 13.00 2.71
CA SER A 74 -19.77 13.77 3.79
C SER A 74 -18.85 12.91 4.65
N LEU A 75 -17.71 13.47 5.08
CA LEU A 75 -16.69 12.75 5.83
C LEU A 75 -16.50 13.38 7.22
N ASP A 76 -16.80 12.64 8.28
CA ASP A 76 -16.51 13.02 9.66
C ASP A 76 -15.23 12.33 10.13
N VAL A 77 -14.15 13.09 10.31
CA VAL A 77 -12.85 12.56 10.77
C VAL A 77 -12.70 12.81 12.26
N LYS A 78 -12.41 11.77 13.02
CA LYS A 78 -12.17 11.90 14.45
C LYS A 78 -10.90 12.73 14.75
N PRO A 79 -10.83 13.43 15.90
CA PRO A 79 -9.72 14.33 16.22
C PRO A 79 -8.34 13.69 16.17
N HIS A 80 -8.23 12.38 16.42
CA HIS A 80 -6.96 11.64 16.32
C HIS A 80 -6.58 11.26 14.88
N GLY A 81 -7.44 11.53 13.88
CA GLY A 81 -7.20 11.31 12.46
C GLY A 81 -7.17 9.85 11.98
N ARG A 82 -7.33 8.87 12.87
CA ARG A 82 -7.19 7.43 12.57
C ARG A 82 -8.51 6.71 12.32
N SER A 83 -9.64 7.35 12.55
CA SER A 83 -10.97 6.84 12.24
C SER A 83 -11.82 7.94 11.58
N ALA A 84 -12.60 7.57 10.61
CA ALA A 84 -13.49 8.48 9.89
C ALA A 84 -14.79 7.79 9.52
N ALA A 85 -15.88 8.55 9.50
CA ALA A 85 -17.18 8.08 9.04
C ALA A 85 -17.54 8.73 7.71
N LEU A 86 -17.83 7.92 6.70
CA LEU A 86 -18.37 8.38 5.43
C LEU A 86 -19.89 8.19 5.45
N THR A 87 -20.60 9.28 5.23
CA THR A 87 -22.05 9.29 5.08
C THR A 87 -22.40 9.65 3.66
N VAL A 88 -23.41 9.01 3.11
CA VAL A 88 -23.99 9.35 1.81
C VAL A 88 -25.46 9.72 1.99
N GLU A 89 -25.90 10.70 1.23
CA GLU A 89 -27.29 11.15 1.14
C GLU A 89 -27.68 11.29 -0.33
N LEU A 90 -28.87 10.80 -0.68
CA LEU A 90 -29.45 11.00 -2.00
C LEU A 90 -29.95 12.44 -2.12
N LYS A 91 -29.32 13.24 -2.97
CA LYS A 91 -29.68 14.66 -3.17
C LYS A 91 -30.80 14.84 -4.16
N ASP A 92 -30.70 14.17 -5.30
CA ASP A 92 -31.66 14.26 -6.39
C ASP A 92 -31.94 12.88 -6.97
N TYR A 93 -33.18 12.65 -7.35
CA TYR A 93 -33.65 11.43 -7.96
C TYR A 93 -34.57 11.74 -9.12
N MET A 94 -34.44 10.99 -10.22
CA MET A 94 -35.31 11.10 -11.38
C MET A 94 -35.46 9.72 -12.01
N GLN A 95 -36.68 9.36 -12.33
CA GLN A 95 -36.99 8.11 -13.03
C GLN A 95 -37.91 8.40 -14.21
N THR A 96 -37.57 7.88 -15.40
CA THR A 96 -38.43 7.93 -16.56
C THR A 96 -39.26 6.66 -16.63
N LEU A 97 -40.57 6.80 -16.76
CA LEU A 97 -41.53 5.72 -16.98
C LEU A 97 -42.30 6.02 -18.26
N GLY A 98 -41.84 5.47 -19.38
CA GLY A 98 -42.38 5.81 -20.69
C GLY A 98 -42.22 7.33 -20.98
N ASN A 99 -43.33 8.07 -21.09
CA ASN A 99 -43.32 9.52 -21.32
C ASN A 99 -43.37 10.35 -20.02
N ASP A 100 -43.48 9.70 -18.87
CA ASP A 100 -43.61 10.38 -17.57
C ASP A 100 -42.27 10.43 -16.85
N VAL A 101 -42.03 11.51 -16.11
CA VAL A 101 -40.86 11.68 -15.25
C VAL A 101 -41.34 11.74 -13.81
N VAL A 102 -40.83 10.83 -12.97
CA VAL A 102 -41.10 10.79 -11.54
C VAL A 102 -39.85 11.24 -10.80
N ALA A 103 -39.96 12.26 -9.97
CA ALA A 103 -38.88 12.80 -9.17
C ALA A 103 -39.04 12.48 -7.65
N GLU A 104 -40.15 11.85 -7.27
CA GLU A 104 -40.40 11.46 -5.89
C GLU A 104 -39.93 10.03 -5.65
N VAL A 105 -39.19 9.83 -4.57
CA VAL A 105 -38.69 8.54 -4.13
C VAL A 105 -39.21 8.27 -2.70
N SER A 106 -39.61 7.03 -2.43
CA SER A 106 -39.97 6.67 -1.06
C SER A 106 -38.74 6.63 -0.15
N SER A 107 -38.93 6.88 1.15
CA SER A 107 -37.83 6.81 2.13
C SER A 107 -37.14 5.42 2.18
N MET A 108 -37.82 4.38 1.75
CA MET A 108 -37.26 3.03 1.68
C MET A 108 -36.32 2.90 0.46
N GLU A 109 -36.74 3.42 -0.69
CA GLU A 109 -35.94 3.42 -1.91
C GLU A 109 -34.74 4.34 -1.78
N GLU A 110 -34.91 5.53 -1.20
CA GLU A 110 -33.84 6.46 -0.88
C GLU A 110 -32.73 5.77 -0.08
N ARG A 111 -33.08 5.12 1.03
CA ARG A 111 -32.10 4.36 1.84
C ARG A 111 -31.46 3.21 1.08
N ARG A 112 -32.21 2.56 0.20
CA ARG A 112 -31.68 1.47 -0.62
C ARG A 112 -30.62 1.97 -1.59
N GLU A 113 -30.89 3.09 -2.27
CA GLU A 113 -29.94 3.72 -3.20
C GLU A 113 -28.68 4.20 -2.46
N GLU A 114 -28.84 4.81 -1.28
CA GLU A 114 -27.73 5.23 -0.43
C GLU A 114 -26.86 4.05 0.02
N VAL A 115 -27.47 2.96 0.46
CA VAL A 115 -26.74 1.75 0.89
C VAL A 115 -26.05 1.09 -0.30
N GLU A 116 -26.69 1.03 -1.46
CA GLU A 116 -26.12 0.43 -2.67
C GLU A 116 -24.84 1.16 -3.09
N VAL A 117 -24.90 2.50 -3.25
CA VAL A 117 -23.72 3.27 -3.64
C VAL A 117 -22.63 3.24 -2.57
N LEU A 118 -22.99 3.26 -1.30
CA LEU A 118 -22.03 3.19 -0.21
C LEU A 118 -21.30 1.86 -0.19
N ASN A 119 -21.98 0.74 -0.42
CA ASN A 119 -21.37 -0.58 -0.53
C ASN A 119 -20.41 -0.68 -1.71
N GLN A 120 -20.74 -0.07 -2.85
CA GLN A 120 -19.86 -0.02 -4.01
C GLN A 120 -18.59 0.78 -3.71
N VAL A 121 -18.71 1.93 -3.06
CA VAL A 121 -17.56 2.76 -2.64
C VAL A 121 -16.66 2.00 -1.65
N VAL A 122 -17.25 1.32 -0.68
CA VAL A 122 -16.50 0.50 0.29
C VAL A 122 -15.78 -0.65 -0.39
N GLY A 123 -16.48 -1.38 -1.28
CA GLY A 123 -15.86 -2.47 -2.04
C GLY A 123 -14.69 -2.00 -2.89
N HIS A 124 -14.81 -0.80 -3.50
CA HIS A 124 -13.71 -0.19 -4.24
C HIS A 124 -12.53 0.20 -3.31
N TYR A 125 -12.80 0.78 -2.16
CA TYR A 125 -11.78 1.13 -1.16
C TYR A 125 -11.00 -0.11 -0.69
N GLU A 126 -11.72 -1.18 -0.34
CA GLU A 126 -11.10 -2.45 0.07
C GLU A 126 -10.25 -3.05 -1.05
N TYR A 127 -10.75 -3.03 -2.28
CA TYR A 127 -10.00 -3.50 -3.46
C TYR A 127 -8.71 -2.70 -3.66
N GLN A 128 -8.74 -1.37 -3.52
CA GLN A 128 -7.56 -0.52 -3.64
C GLN A 128 -6.51 -0.83 -2.55
N ILE A 129 -6.95 -1.10 -1.31
CA ILE A 129 -6.06 -1.52 -0.23
C ILE A 129 -5.40 -2.88 -0.56
N GLN A 130 -6.17 -3.87 -0.99
CA GLN A 130 -5.65 -5.19 -1.36
C GLN A 130 -4.67 -5.11 -2.54
N LEU A 131 -4.97 -4.27 -3.53
CA LEU A 131 -4.10 -4.05 -4.68
C LEU A 131 -2.78 -3.37 -4.26
N ALA A 132 -2.84 -2.38 -3.37
CA ALA A 132 -1.66 -1.70 -2.83
C ALA A 132 -0.78 -2.68 -2.04
N GLU A 133 -1.37 -3.54 -1.19
CA GLU A 133 -0.65 -4.56 -0.44
C GLU A 133 -0.03 -5.62 -1.35
N THR A 134 -0.76 -6.10 -2.37
CA THR A 134 -0.22 -7.04 -3.36
C THR A 134 0.97 -6.44 -4.10
N ARG A 135 0.89 -5.17 -4.52
CA ARG A 135 1.99 -4.46 -5.16
C ARG A 135 3.19 -4.28 -4.21
N ARG A 136 2.93 -4.01 -2.94
CA ARG A 136 3.96 -3.90 -1.91
C ARG A 136 4.71 -5.22 -1.72
N ILE A 137 3.98 -6.32 -1.58
CA ILE A 137 4.58 -7.68 -1.46
C ILE A 137 5.40 -8.01 -2.72
N ALA A 138 4.89 -7.73 -3.90
CA ALA A 138 5.61 -7.94 -5.16
C ALA A 138 6.92 -7.14 -5.20
N ARG A 139 6.93 -5.87 -4.76
CA ARG A 139 8.15 -5.05 -4.68
C ARG A 139 9.16 -5.57 -3.67
N ILE A 140 8.72 -6.08 -2.51
CA ILE A 140 9.60 -6.68 -1.51
C ILE A 140 10.30 -7.92 -2.06
N ARG A 141 9.61 -8.71 -2.90
CA ARG A 141 10.14 -9.93 -3.52
C ARG A 141 10.96 -9.68 -4.78
N GLN A 142 10.76 -8.55 -5.45
CA GLN A 142 11.50 -8.18 -6.65
C GLN A 142 12.94 -7.84 -6.30
N GLY A 143 13.88 -8.28 -7.14
CA GLY A 143 15.29 -7.94 -7.03
C GLY A 143 15.54 -6.44 -6.99
N ILE A 144 16.42 -6.00 -6.11
CA ILE A 144 16.76 -4.59 -5.90
C ILE A 144 18.26 -4.40 -6.10
N ASN A 145 18.63 -3.42 -6.90
CA ASN A 145 20.01 -3.03 -7.10
C ASN A 145 20.61 -2.45 -5.82
N THR A 146 21.87 -2.73 -5.63
CA THR A 146 22.65 -2.22 -4.50
C THR A 146 24.00 -1.74 -4.98
N GLU A 147 24.47 -0.65 -4.44
CA GLU A 147 25.82 -0.12 -4.67
C GLU A 147 26.55 0.12 -3.35
N MET A 148 27.87 0.16 -3.39
CA MET A 148 28.66 0.61 -2.23
C MET A 148 28.62 2.13 -2.15
N GLY A 149 28.51 2.64 -0.92
CA GLY A 149 28.48 4.07 -0.65
C GLY A 149 28.73 4.37 0.82
N PHE A 150 28.17 5.46 1.29
CA PHE A 150 28.32 5.92 2.66
C PHE A 150 26.95 6.26 3.25
N ASN A 151 26.80 6.02 4.56
CA ASN A 151 25.62 6.48 5.30
C ASN A 151 25.72 8.00 5.60
N ALA A 152 24.75 8.54 6.32
CA ALA A 152 24.70 9.95 6.69
C ALA A 152 25.85 10.38 7.64
N ASP A 153 26.42 9.44 8.38
CA ASP A 153 27.52 9.65 9.33
C ASP A 153 28.90 9.51 8.65
N GLY A 154 28.93 9.12 7.38
CA GLY A 154 30.17 8.93 6.60
C GLY A 154 30.78 7.54 6.73
N ASP A 155 30.09 6.58 7.33
CA ASP A 155 30.55 5.20 7.42
C ASP A 155 30.26 4.46 6.12
N ALA A 156 31.09 3.50 5.77
CA ALA A 156 30.89 2.62 4.63
C ALA A 156 29.58 1.83 4.78
N ALA A 157 28.77 1.83 3.74
CA ALA A 157 27.44 1.24 3.74
C ALA A 157 27.05 0.71 2.35
N TYR A 158 26.05 -0.14 2.32
CA TYR A 158 25.37 -0.50 1.08
C TYR A 158 24.20 0.45 0.85
N ILE A 159 24.09 0.98 -0.35
CA ILE A 159 22.99 1.84 -0.78
C ILE A 159 22.06 1.01 -1.64
N VAL A 160 20.87 0.76 -1.11
CA VAL A 160 19.82 -0.03 -1.74
C VAL A 160 18.89 0.90 -2.51
N GLU A 161 18.64 0.62 -3.79
CA GLU A 161 17.76 1.43 -4.66
C GLU A 161 16.28 1.14 -4.39
N ALA A 162 15.87 1.31 -3.15
CA ALA A 162 14.48 1.18 -2.71
C ALA A 162 14.18 2.09 -1.52
N LYS A 163 12.90 2.47 -1.41
CA LYS A 163 12.39 3.16 -0.23
C LYS A 163 12.53 2.29 1.02
N TYR A 164 12.66 2.92 2.17
CA TYR A 164 12.79 2.25 3.46
C TYR A 164 11.73 1.19 3.72
N ASP A 165 10.46 1.48 3.36
CA ASP A 165 9.33 0.57 3.59
C ASP A 165 9.38 -0.72 2.72
N VAL A 166 10.15 -0.71 1.65
CA VAL A 166 10.44 -1.87 0.82
C VAL A 166 11.75 -2.53 1.24
N ALA A 167 12.80 -1.74 1.48
CA ALA A 167 14.12 -2.23 1.84
C ALA A 167 14.13 -2.93 3.21
N TRP A 168 13.45 -2.39 4.21
CA TRP A 168 13.40 -2.96 5.56
C TRP A 168 12.90 -4.41 5.60
N PRO A 169 11.68 -4.74 5.10
CA PRO A 169 11.22 -6.13 5.11
C PRO A 169 12.07 -7.04 4.20
N ARG A 170 12.59 -6.53 3.09
CA ARG A 170 13.50 -7.30 2.23
C ARG A 170 14.81 -7.63 2.94
N MET A 171 15.35 -6.73 3.76
CA MET A 171 16.54 -7.02 4.57
C MET A 171 16.39 -8.25 5.44
N LEU A 172 15.20 -8.48 6.02
CA LEU A 172 14.94 -9.66 6.84
C LEU A 172 15.06 -10.96 6.03
N LEU A 173 14.60 -10.95 4.77
CA LEU A 173 14.72 -12.09 3.85
C LEU A 173 16.17 -12.30 3.43
N VAL A 174 16.85 -11.23 3.05
CA VAL A 174 18.27 -11.25 2.63
C VAL A 174 19.15 -11.76 3.75
N LEU A 175 19.00 -11.27 4.96
CA LEU A 175 19.77 -11.71 6.12
C LEU A 175 19.60 -13.20 6.40
N ARG A 176 18.36 -13.71 6.36
CA ARG A 176 18.08 -15.13 6.52
C ARG A 176 18.83 -15.96 5.46
N LYS A 177 18.78 -15.53 4.20
CA LYS A 177 19.43 -16.22 3.09
C LYS A 177 20.95 -16.17 3.20
N LEU A 178 21.50 -15.10 3.74
CA LEU A 178 22.93 -14.96 4.04
C LEU A 178 23.38 -15.72 5.31
N GLY A 179 22.48 -16.43 5.99
CA GLY A 179 22.81 -17.24 7.16
C GLY A 179 22.81 -16.46 8.49
N PHE A 180 22.12 -15.34 8.53
CA PHE A 180 21.91 -14.59 9.78
C PHE A 180 20.55 -14.90 10.39
N ASP A 181 20.55 -15.14 11.70
CA ASP A 181 19.35 -15.18 12.50
C ASP A 181 19.04 -13.79 13.10
N VAL A 182 17.88 -13.24 12.80
CA VAL A 182 17.43 -12.00 13.41
C VAL A 182 16.91 -12.30 14.81
N LYS A 183 17.61 -11.79 15.82
CA LYS A 183 17.29 -11.99 17.25
C LYS A 183 16.31 -10.94 17.75
N ASP A 184 16.48 -9.70 17.31
CA ASP A 184 15.65 -8.58 17.71
C ASP A 184 15.68 -7.49 16.62
N LEU A 185 14.67 -6.63 16.63
CA LEU A 185 14.56 -5.53 15.67
C LEU A 185 13.91 -4.30 16.31
N ASP A 186 14.44 -3.14 15.98
CA ASP A 186 13.88 -1.84 16.32
C ASP A 186 13.63 -1.05 15.03
N LYS A 187 12.43 -1.20 14.47
CA LYS A 187 12.04 -0.55 13.22
C LYS A 187 12.04 0.99 13.33
N SER A 188 11.72 1.52 14.50
CA SER A 188 11.65 2.95 14.75
C SER A 188 13.02 3.61 14.64
N ASN A 189 14.05 2.93 15.14
CA ASN A 189 15.43 3.37 15.08
C ASN A 189 16.20 2.73 13.91
N GLY A 190 15.59 1.86 13.14
CA GLY A 190 16.20 1.17 12.01
C GLY A 190 17.32 0.22 12.41
N LEU A 191 17.23 -0.43 13.57
CA LEU A 191 18.25 -1.36 14.07
C LEU A 191 17.80 -2.80 13.96
N LEU A 192 18.70 -3.66 13.50
CA LEU A 192 18.57 -5.11 13.48
C LEU A 192 19.69 -5.72 14.32
N PHE A 193 19.33 -6.62 15.21
CA PHE A 193 20.25 -7.40 16.03
C PHE A 193 20.27 -8.83 15.48
N VAL A 194 21.42 -9.29 15.01
CA VAL A 194 21.54 -10.54 14.26
C VAL A 194 22.68 -11.39 14.77
N THR A 195 22.54 -12.72 14.65
CA THR A 195 23.60 -13.67 14.92
C THR A 195 23.96 -14.38 13.64
N TYR A 196 25.24 -14.36 13.27
CA TYR A 196 25.78 -15.17 12.18
C TYR A 196 26.27 -16.49 12.69
N ASN A 197 25.65 -17.60 12.26
CA ASN A 197 25.96 -18.95 12.74
C ASN A 197 27.01 -19.67 11.89
N GLY A 198 27.32 -19.18 10.71
CA GLY A 198 28.31 -19.77 9.82
C GLY A 198 27.94 -21.14 9.24
N ASP A 199 26.73 -21.64 9.51
CA ASP A 199 26.30 -23.01 9.19
C ASP A 199 25.51 -23.12 7.88
N GLN A 200 25.39 -22.06 7.12
CA GLN A 200 24.69 -22.11 5.85
C GLN A 200 25.69 -22.32 4.74
N GLY A 201 26.10 -23.58 4.64
CA GLY A 201 26.89 -24.04 3.50
C GLY A 201 26.31 -23.55 2.20
N SER A 202 27.15 -23.10 1.34
CA SER A 202 26.99 -22.89 -0.08
C SER A 202 26.88 -21.45 -0.60
N TRP A 203 26.24 -20.49 0.07
CA TRP A 203 26.13 -19.14 -0.52
C TRP A 203 27.47 -18.42 -0.52
N TRP A 204 28.16 -18.43 0.63
CA TRP A 204 29.50 -17.85 0.77
C TRP A 204 30.58 -18.72 0.09
N ASP A 205 30.40 -20.04 0.14
CA ASP A 205 31.35 -20.98 -0.45
C ASP A 205 31.30 -21.00 -1.98
N GLY A 206 30.16 -20.72 -2.59
CA GLY A 206 30.01 -20.68 -4.05
C GLY A 206 30.53 -19.40 -4.71
N LEU A 207 30.55 -18.27 -3.99
CA LEU A 207 31.02 -16.99 -4.49
C LEU A 207 32.52 -16.77 -4.34
N PHE A 208 33.15 -17.46 -3.40
CA PHE A 208 34.57 -17.28 -3.08
C PHE A 208 35.33 -18.57 -3.08
N SER A 209 36.15 -18.76 -4.09
CA SER A 209 37.09 -19.87 -4.21
C SER A 209 38.33 -19.75 -3.30
N SER A 210 38.27 -19.02 -2.20
CA SER A 210 39.39 -18.84 -1.28
C SER A 210 38.99 -19.20 0.15
N ASP A 211 39.87 -19.90 0.88
CA ASP A 211 39.80 -20.31 2.29
C ASP A 211 39.68 -19.14 3.29
N LYS A 212 39.20 -17.95 2.88
CA LYS A 212 39.12 -16.77 3.69
C LYS A 212 37.70 -16.67 4.31
N GLU A 213 37.62 -16.93 5.59
CA GLU A 213 36.39 -16.64 6.37
C GLU A 213 36.12 -15.13 6.35
N LEU A 214 35.11 -14.72 5.58
CA LEU A 214 34.76 -13.31 5.38
C LEU A 214 34.11 -12.69 6.61
N LEU A 215 33.37 -13.49 7.36
CA LEU A 215 32.69 -13.06 8.56
C LEU A 215 32.78 -14.17 9.64
N LYS A 216 33.18 -13.80 10.84
CA LYS A 216 33.26 -14.74 11.98
C LYS A 216 31.87 -15.00 12.56
N LYS A 217 31.66 -16.21 13.10
CA LYS A 217 30.46 -16.53 13.89
C LYS A 217 30.33 -15.56 15.06
N GLY A 218 29.14 -15.03 15.28
CA GLY A 218 28.92 -14.10 16.38
C GLY A 218 27.76 -13.15 16.14
N ASP A 219 27.61 -12.22 17.06
CA ASP A 219 26.54 -11.23 17.07
C ASP A 219 26.97 -9.95 16.33
N TYR A 220 26.07 -9.43 15.53
CA TYR A 220 26.25 -8.23 14.72
C TYR A 220 25.03 -7.35 14.81
N ARG A 221 25.18 -6.10 14.37
CA ARG A 221 24.08 -5.14 14.25
C ARG A 221 24.07 -4.54 12.86
N LEU A 222 22.89 -4.22 12.38
CA LEU A 222 22.74 -3.46 11.15
C LEU A 222 21.93 -2.22 11.42
N LYS A 223 22.36 -1.11 10.84
CA LYS A 223 21.62 0.15 10.80
C LYS A 223 21.03 0.31 9.42
N VAL A 224 19.70 0.35 9.33
CA VAL A 224 18.95 0.60 8.11
C VAL A 224 18.37 2.00 8.21
N ALA A 225 18.69 2.89 7.31
CA ALA A 225 18.27 4.29 7.35
C ALA A 225 17.94 4.83 5.96
N ARG A 226 17.09 5.84 5.89
CA ARG A 226 16.78 6.51 4.63
C ARG A 226 18.02 7.25 4.11
N ALA A 227 18.35 7.08 2.83
CA ALA A 227 19.48 7.70 2.15
C ALA A 227 19.01 8.60 0.98
N GLY A 228 17.85 9.23 1.13
CA GLY A 228 17.19 10.05 0.12
C GLY A 228 15.71 9.66 -0.05
N ALA A 229 15.07 10.14 -1.13
CA ALA A 229 13.66 9.90 -1.38
C ALA A 229 13.35 8.43 -1.68
N ASP A 230 14.21 7.79 -2.46
CA ASP A 230 13.97 6.45 -3.02
C ASP A 230 15.12 5.46 -2.73
N ARG A 231 16.02 5.80 -1.80
CA ARG A 231 17.16 4.96 -1.44
C ARG A 231 17.25 4.75 0.06
N THR A 232 17.84 3.62 0.44
CA THR A 232 18.05 3.21 1.82
C THR A 232 19.49 2.78 2.01
N SER A 233 20.14 3.24 3.08
CA SER A 233 21.48 2.81 3.48
C SER A 233 21.39 1.65 4.47
N VAL A 234 22.29 0.68 4.34
CA VAL A 234 22.47 -0.45 5.24
C VAL A 234 23.92 -0.47 5.71
N THR A 235 24.13 -0.22 6.99
CA THR A 235 25.45 -0.20 7.62
C THR A 235 25.61 -1.41 8.52
N PHE A 236 26.59 -2.25 8.22
CA PHE A 236 26.98 -3.36 9.09
C PHE A 236 27.87 -2.89 10.23
N MET A 237 27.62 -3.39 11.41
CA MET A 237 28.33 -3.07 12.64
C MET A 237 28.65 -4.33 13.44
N ASN A 238 29.68 -4.29 14.24
CA ASN A 238 29.94 -5.33 15.23
C ASN A 238 28.92 -5.27 16.40
N ASN A 239 29.05 -6.17 17.37
CA ASN A 239 28.15 -6.25 18.53
C ASN A 239 28.25 -5.02 19.47
N GLU A 240 29.26 -4.17 19.31
CA GLU A 240 29.43 -2.92 20.05
C GLU A 240 28.90 -1.69 19.29
N SER A 241 28.23 -1.91 18.16
CA SER A 241 27.73 -0.86 17.24
C SER A 241 28.82 -0.05 16.56
N VAL A 242 30.01 -0.62 16.38
CA VAL A 242 31.07 0.00 15.60
C VAL A 242 30.90 -0.42 14.15
N PRO A 243 30.77 0.53 13.20
CA PRO A 243 30.64 0.25 11.78
C PRO A 243 31.84 -0.53 11.24
N PHE A 244 31.58 -1.39 10.24
CA PHE A 244 32.62 -2.11 9.53
C PHE A 244 33.50 -1.15 8.74
N GLU A 245 34.78 -1.48 8.67
CA GLU A 245 35.74 -0.81 7.80
C GLU A 245 35.39 -0.99 6.32
N ALA A 246 35.79 -0.03 5.47
CA ALA A 246 35.45 -0.07 4.05
C ALA A 246 35.91 -1.34 3.31
N ASN A 247 37.03 -1.93 3.71
CA ASN A 247 37.53 -3.21 3.18
C ASN A 247 36.60 -4.38 3.55
N GLN A 248 36.09 -4.43 4.78
CA GLN A 248 35.12 -5.47 5.21
C GLN A 248 33.80 -5.33 4.44
N VAL A 249 33.31 -4.09 4.27
CA VAL A 249 32.12 -3.80 3.48
C VAL A 249 32.32 -4.23 2.02
N SER A 250 33.47 -3.94 1.44
CA SER A 250 33.83 -4.37 0.08
C SER A 250 33.90 -5.90 -0.07
N ASP A 251 34.46 -6.58 0.91
CA ASP A 251 34.60 -8.05 0.89
C ASP A 251 33.23 -8.75 0.91
N LEU A 252 32.24 -8.19 1.63
CA LEU A 252 30.88 -8.73 1.75
C LEU A 252 29.93 -8.29 0.62
N TYR A 253 30.32 -7.30 -0.17
CA TYR A 253 29.44 -6.64 -1.12
C TYR A 253 28.83 -7.60 -2.15
N SER A 254 29.66 -8.45 -2.76
CA SER A 254 29.19 -9.34 -3.84
C SER A 254 28.06 -10.27 -3.35
N ALA A 255 28.22 -10.88 -2.18
CA ALA A 255 27.21 -11.75 -1.60
C ALA A 255 25.93 -10.98 -1.24
N PHE A 256 26.07 -9.82 -0.61
CA PHE A 256 24.95 -8.98 -0.26
C PHE A 256 24.18 -8.50 -1.49
N ALA A 257 24.87 -7.96 -2.48
CA ALA A 257 24.27 -7.43 -3.70
C ALA A 257 23.59 -8.53 -4.53
N GLU A 258 24.18 -9.73 -4.61
CA GLU A 258 23.59 -10.84 -5.34
C GLU A 258 22.27 -11.29 -4.71
N VAL A 259 22.22 -11.52 -3.39
CA VAL A 259 20.97 -11.89 -2.71
C VAL A 259 19.95 -10.75 -2.76
N MET A 260 20.40 -9.50 -2.66
CA MET A 260 19.49 -8.34 -2.75
C MET A 260 18.88 -8.22 -4.17
N SER A 261 19.61 -8.59 -5.22
CA SER A 261 19.15 -8.58 -6.61
C SER A 261 18.31 -9.78 -7.04
N GLU A 262 18.20 -10.81 -6.21
CA GLU A 262 17.46 -12.03 -6.52
C GLU A 262 15.95 -11.78 -6.56
N ASP A 263 15.31 -12.20 -7.68
CA ASP A 263 13.84 -12.16 -7.79
C ASP A 263 13.20 -13.32 -7.02
N ASN A 264 11.98 -13.09 -6.52
CA ASN A 264 11.17 -14.09 -5.80
C ASN A 264 11.90 -14.71 -4.59
N LEU A 265 12.59 -13.86 -3.81
CA LEU A 265 13.21 -14.31 -2.58
C LEU A 265 12.14 -14.95 -1.68
N ASP A 266 12.27 -16.25 -1.43
CA ASP A 266 11.33 -17.01 -0.61
C ASP A 266 11.49 -16.71 0.88
N ILE A 267 10.35 -16.73 1.58
CA ILE A 267 10.25 -16.52 3.03
C ILE A 267 10.64 -17.81 3.76
#